data_d74e702b0abf92a4eb9067cb32860d73
#
_entry.id   d74e702b0abf92a4eb9067cb32860d73
#
_cell.length_a   1.000
_cell.length_b   1.000
_cell.length_c   1.000
_cell.angle_alpha   90.00
_cell.angle_beta   90.00
_cell.angle_gamma   90.00
#
_symmetry.space_group_name_H-M   'P 1'
#
loop_
_entity.id
_entity.type
_entity.pdbx_description
1 polymer ?
#
loop_
_entity_poly.entity_id
_entity_poly.type
_entity_poly.pdbx_seq_one_letter_code
_entity_poly.pdbx_strand_id
1 'polypeptide(L)'
;MHIYSVNDSEFKSYGNVWDNVPSELTSPVLEALSAMPIPEGSKYVASAPELEGVKDADKLGFLMFGGRPFQLGWCNGHNTQLNCLEYHRASEFNLGARDFILLVAHRWEIEDGKLDTACVKAFRVPAGTVVEVFNTTLHYTPCMVDDGGFQVMVALPAGTNGPRPEAAADMPAAGDSYCYWKADKWVLCHADSPKAAEGGYVGLIGKNLDITVD
;
A
#
# COMPACT_ATOMS: atom_id res chain seq x y z
N MET A 1 7.92 -5.04 -18.04
CA MET A 1 7.70 -5.93 -16.87
C MET A 1 6.44 -6.76 -17.10
N HIS A 2 6.38 -8.03 -16.68
CA HIS A 2 5.13 -8.80 -16.74
C HIS A 2 4.18 -8.35 -15.62
N ILE A 3 2.91 -8.12 -15.94
CA ILE A 3 1.86 -7.77 -14.98
C ILE A 3 0.96 -8.99 -14.82
N TYR A 4 0.98 -9.59 -13.63
CA TYR A 4 0.12 -10.72 -13.25
C TYR A 4 -1.25 -10.22 -12.81
N SER A 5 -2.22 -11.13 -12.74
CA SER A 5 -3.47 -10.89 -12.00
C SER A 5 -3.27 -11.22 -10.52
N VAL A 6 -3.96 -10.52 -9.61
CA VAL A 6 -4.03 -10.94 -8.20
C VAL A 6 -4.69 -12.30 -8.01
N ASN A 7 -5.42 -12.78 -9.03
CA ASN A 7 -6.03 -14.12 -9.03
C ASN A 7 -5.05 -15.22 -9.46
N ASP A 8 -3.85 -14.86 -9.94
CA ASP A 8 -2.82 -15.83 -10.29
C ASP A 8 -2.19 -16.44 -9.04
N SER A 9 -1.70 -17.67 -9.17
CA SER A 9 -1.07 -18.40 -8.04
C SER A 9 0.14 -17.67 -7.46
N GLU A 10 0.79 -16.85 -8.26
CA GLU A 10 1.95 -16.03 -7.91
C GLU A 10 1.66 -15.01 -6.81
N PHE A 11 0.42 -14.54 -6.70
CA PHE A 11 0.04 -13.57 -5.66
C PHE A 11 -0.06 -14.18 -4.26
N LYS A 12 -0.31 -15.48 -4.14
CA LYS A 12 -0.58 -16.17 -2.86
C LYS A 12 0.52 -16.01 -1.80
N SER A 13 1.75 -15.74 -2.20
CA SER A 13 2.85 -15.50 -1.26
C SER A 13 2.94 -14.04 -0.80
N TYR A 14 2.28 -13.12 -1.51
CA TYR A 14 2.26 -11.68 -1.23
C TYR A 14 1.01 -11.24 -0.49
N GLY A 15 -0.10 -11.92 -0.72
CA GLY A 15 -1.39 -11.50 -0.19
C GLY A 15 -2.49 -12.53 -0.43
N ASN A 16 -3.70 -12.12 -0.16
CA ASN A 16 -4.90 -12.91 -0.33
C ASN A 16 -6.00 -12.06 -1.00
N VAL A 17 -6.76 -12.67 -1.91
CA VAL A 17 -7.97 -12.07 -2.47
C VAL A 17 -9.16 -12.52 -1.63
N TRP A 18 -9.98 -11.58 -1.20
CA TRP A 18 -11.15 -11.82 -0.38
C TRP A 18 -12.42 -11.79 -1.24
N ASP A 19 -12.69 -12.90 -1.94
CA ASP A 19 -13.78 -13.01 -2.94
C ASP A 19 -15.19 -12.99 -2.34
N ASN A 20 -15.33 -13.18 -1.01
CA ASN A 20 -16.59 -13.38 -0.34
C ASN A 20 -16.97 -12.24 0.62
N VAL A 21 -16.37 -11.07 0.49
CA VAL A 21 -16.79 -9.90 1.26
C VAL A 21 -18.16 -9.43 0.74
N PRO A 22 -19.18 -9.34 1.60
CA PRO A 22 -20.51 -8.90 1.16
C PRO A 22 -20.48 -7.51 0.52
N SER A 23 -21.13 -7.35 -0.63
CA SER A 23 -21.18 -6.08 -1.36
C SER A 23 -21.80 -4.95 -0.54
N GLU A 24 -22.68 -5.27 0.42
CA GLU A 24 -23.28 -4.33 1.36
C GLU A 24 -22.23 -3.60 2.22
N LEU A 25 -21.06 -4.22 2.43
CA LEU A 25 -19.96 -3.63 3.18
C LEU A 25 -18.99 -2.86 2.28
N THR A 26 -18.80 -3.27 1.02
CA THR A 26 -17.84 -2.64 0.10
C THR A 26 -18.44 -1.51 -0.72
N SER A 27 -19.73 -1.63 -1.14
CA SER A 27 -20.35 -0.63 -2.00
C SER A 27 -20.41 0.78 -1.40
N PRO A 28 -20.75 1.00 -0.11
CA PRO A 28 -20.71 2.34 0.47
C PRO A 28 -19.31 2.96 0.48
N VAL A 29 -18.28 2.13 0.69
CA VAL A 29 -16.86 2.58 0.65
C VAL A 29 -16.49 2.96 -0.78
N LEU A 30 -16.83 2.14 -1.77
CA LEU A 30 -16.56 2.40 -3.18
C LEU A 30 -17.24 3.67 -3.69
N GLU A 31 -18.50 3.91 -3.28
CA GLU A 31 -19.25 5.12 -3.62
C GLU A 31 -18.55 6.36 -3.05
N ALA A 32 -18.22 6.36 -1.76
CA ALA A 32 -17.51 7.46 -1.12
C ALA A 32 -16.12 7.70 -1.74
N LEU A 33 -15.37 6.62 -1.99
CA LEU A 33 -14.04 6.68 -2.62
C LEU A 33 -14.10 7.25 -4.03
N SER A 34 -15.10 6.87 -4.84
CA SER A 34 -15.28 7.35 -6.21
C SER A 34 -15.54 8.85 -6.29
N ALA A 35 -16.07 9.46 -5.21
CA ALA A 35 -16.31 10.90 -5.12
C ALA A 35 -15.03 11.69 -4.74
N MET A 36 -13.94 11.01 -4.36
CA MET A 36 -12.71 11.66 -3.95
C MET A 36 -11.86 12.10 -5.14
N PRO A 37 -11.01 13.12 -4.98
CA PRO A 37 -10.16 13.61 -6.05
C PRO A 37 -9.09 12.59 -6.47
N ILE A 38 -8.72 12.65 -7.75
CA ILE A 38 -7.55 11.97 -8.31
C ILE A 38 -6.54 13.07 -8.69
N PRO A 39 -5.52 13.35 -7.86
CA PRO A 39 -4.53 14.40 -8.16
C PRO A 39 -3.57 13.97 -9.29
N GLU A 40 -2.90 14.95 -9.91
CA GLU A 40 -1.87 14.75 -10.95
C GLU A 40 -0.70 13.86 -10.49
N GLY A 41 -0.27 14.00 -9.22
CA GLY A 41 0.63 13.05 -8.59
C GLY A 41 -0.15 12.03 -7.78
N SER A 42 0.44 11.55 -6.68
CA SER A 42 -0.29 10.69 -5.74
C SER A 42 -0.42 11.34 -4.37
N LYS A 43 -1.57 11.14 -3.73
CA LYS A 43 -1.86 11.59 -2.38
C LYS A 43 -2.36 10.44 -1.52
N TYR A 44 -1.79 10.34 -0.33
CA TYR A 44 -2.23 9.39 0.70
C TYR A 44 -2.82 10.13 1.89
N VAL A 45 -3.96 9.66 2.38
CA VAL A 45 -4.64 10.10 3.61
C VAL A 45 -4.84 8.89 4.48
N ALA A 46 -4.22 8.86 5.66
CA ALA A 46 -4.18 7.66 6.52
C ALA A 46 -5.53 7.30 7.15
N SER A 47 -6.33 8.30 7.50
CA SER A 47 -7.68 8.16 8.08
C SER A 47 -8.56 9.22 7.44
N ALA A 48 -9.65 8.79 6.83
CA ALA A 48 -10.57 9.65 6.09
C ALA A 48 -11.98 9.53 6.68
N PRO A 49 -12.49 10.57 7.35
CA PRO A 49 -13.84 10.55 7.94
C PRO A 49 -14.93 10.18 6.93
N GLU A 50 -14.73 10.52 5.66
CA GLU A 50 -15.65 10.19 4.56
C GLU A 50 -15.75 8.68 4.30
N LEU A 51 -14.68 7.91 4.56
CA LEU A 51 -14.69 6.44 4.46
C LEU A 51 -15.07 5.78 5.79
N GLU A 52 -14.58 6.32 6.90
CA GLU A 52 -14.86 5.78 8.24
C GLU A 52 -16.30 5.99 8.66
N GLY A 53 -16.97 7.03 8.13
CA GLY A 53 -18.37 7.36 8.41
C GLY A 53 -19.40 6.66 7.52
N VAL A 54 -18.99 5.84 6.54
CA VAL A 54 -19.97 5.14 5.70
C VAL A 54 -20.70 4.05 6.48
N LYS A 55 -21.88 3.68 5.99
CA LYS A 55 -22.69 2.62 6.60
C LYS A 55 -21.87 1.33 6.71
N ASP A 56 -21.89 0.71 7.89
CA ASP A 56 -21.26 -0.58 8.20
C ASP A 56 -19.73 -0.62 8.03
N ALA A 57 -19.04 0.55 8.03
CA ALA A 57 -17.58 0.63 7.98
C ALA A 57 -16.92 -0.12 9.17
N ASP A 58 -17.56 -0.08 10.33
CA ASP A 58 -17.13 -0.81 11.53
C ASP A 58 -17.17 -2.34 11.32
N LYS A 59 -18.17 -2.85 10.62
CA LYS A 59 -18.25 -4.29 10.29
C LYS A 59 -17.18 -4.71 9.29
N LEU A 60 -16.90 -3.86 8.29
CA LEU A 60 -15.81 -4.11 7.35
C LEU A 60 -14.47 -4.15 8.08
N GLY A 61 -14.20 -3.16 8.93
CA GLY A 61 -13.00 -3.12 9.76
C GLY A 61 -12.90 -4.29 10.75
N PHE A 62 -14.02 -4.75 11.32
CA PHE A 62 -14.04 -5.95 12.16
C PHE A 62 -13.65 -7.20 11.37
N LEU A 63 -14.15 -7.37 10.13
CA LEU A 63 -13.74 -8.48 9.27
C LEU A 63 -12.22 -8.46 9.00
N MET A 64 -11.67 -7.29 8.71
CA MET A 64 -10.24 -7.13 8.38
C MET A 64 -9.31 -7.30 9.59
N PHE A 65 -9.71 -6.80 10.76
CA PHE A 65 -8.80 -6.66 11.90
C PHE A 65 -9.26 -7.37 13.19
N GLY A 66 -10.39 -8.12 13.15
CA GLY A 66 -10.82 -8.95 14.28
C GLY A 66 -11.11 -8.16 15.55
N GLY A 67 -11.56 -6.91 15.45
CA GLY A 67 -11.88 -6.04 16.59
C GLY A 67 -10.70 -5.18 17.10
N ARG A 68 -9.54 -5.23 16.47
CA ARG A 68 -8.47 -4.24 16.71
C ARG A 68 -8.93 -2.87 16.21
N PRO A 69 -8.56 -1.75 16.88
CA PRO A 69 -8.75 -0.42 16.33
C PRO A 69 -8.12 -0.31 14.94
N PHE A 70 -8.85 0.25 14.00
CA PHE A 70 -8.44 0.39 12.61
C PHE A 70 -8.72 1.80 12.09
N GLN A 71 -8.23 2.10 10.91
CA GLN A 71 -8.48 3.32 10.16
C GLN A 71 -8.73 2.98 8.70
N LEU A 72 -9.60 3.74 8.06
CA LEU A 72 -9.84 3.70 6.62
C LEU A 72 -9.32 4.99 5.99
N GLY A 73 -8.26 4.86 5.23
CA GLY A 73 -7.68 5.94 4.46
C GLY A 73 -7.84 5.69 2.96
N TRP A 74 -7.16 6.51 2.17
CA TRP A 74 -7.12 6.34 0.73
C TRP A 74 -5.78 6.77 0.14
N CYS A 75 -5.42 6.15 -0.98
CA CYS A 75 -4.32 6.55 -1.85
C CYS A 75 -4.87 6.70 -3.27
N ASN A 76 -4.88 7.93 -3.78
CA ASN A 76 -5.40 8.24 -5.10
C ASN A 76 -4.37 9.02 -5.91
N GLY A 77 -4.41 8.90 -7.22
CA GLY A 77 -3.55 9.72 -8.08
C GLY A 77 -3.16 9.07 -9.39
N HIS A 78 -2.07 9.61 -9.93
CA HIS A 78 -1.42 9.12 -11.15
C HIS A 78 0.02 8.75 -10.78
N ASN A 79 0.36 7.48 -10.92
CA ASN A 79 1.70 6.95 -10.68
C ASN A 79 1.93 5.75 -11.58
N THR A 80 3.13 5.64 -12.13
CA THR A 80 3.60 4.48 -12.91
C THR A 80 4.89 3.89 -12.34
N GLN A 81 5.50 4.58 -11.36
CA GLN A 81 6.84 4.26 -10.87
C GLN A 81 6.84 3.55 -9.52
N LEU A 82 7.82 2.68 -9.33
CA LEU A 82 8.07 2.00 -8.06
C LEU A 82 8.42 2.98 -6.93
N ASN A 83 9.38 3.84 -7.15
CA ASN A 83 9.90 4.84 -6.23
C ASN A 83 10.37 4.31 -4.88
N CYS A 84 9.53 3.64 -4.15
CA CYS A 84 9.80 3.07 -2.83
C CYS A 84 9.10 1.71 -2.65
N LEU A 85 9.49 1.02 -1.59
CA LEU A 85 8.75 -0.09 -1.00
C LEU A 85 8.70 0.11 0.51
N GLU A 86 7.54 -0.21 1.10
CA GLU A 86 7.30 -0.10 2.53
C GLU A 86 6.65 -1.36 3.08
N TYR A 87 6.64 -1.48 4.39
CA TYR A 87 5.88 -2.50 5.10
C TYR A 87 5.43 -2.02 6.46
N HIS A 88 4.43 -2.72 6.99
CA HIS A 88 3.83 -2.53 8.30
C HIS A 88 3.94 -3.82 9.12
N ARG A 89 3.70 -3.76 10.43
CA ARG A 89 3.70 -4.96 11.29
C ARG A 89 2.36 -5.70 11.28
N ALA A 90 1.39 -5.21 10.52
CA ALA A 90 0.12 -5.86 10.25
C ALA A 90 -0.10 -5.93 8.73
N SER A 91 -1.04 -6.78 8.29
CA SER A 91 -1.50 -6.75 6.90
C SER A 91 -2.20 -5.42 6.60
N GLU A 92 -2.08 -4.97 5.36
CA GLU A 92 -2.84 -3.87 4.78
C GLU A 92 -3.95 -4.43 3.90
N PHE A 93 -5.14 -3.79 3.90
CA PHE A 93 -6.21 -4.14 2.97
C PHE A 93 -6.44 -3.01 1.99
N ASN A 94 -6.57 -3.37 0.72
CA ASN A 94 -6.84 -2.45 -0.36
C ASN A 94 -8.15 -2.80 -1.07
N LEU A 95 -8.91 -1.75 -1.44
CA LEU A 95 -10.14 -1.85 -2.24
C LEU A 95 -10.17 -0.68 -3.22
N GLY A 96 -10.03 -0.96 -4.52
CA GLY A 96 -10.02 0.07 -5.55
C GLY A 96 -11.42 0.40 -6.09
N ALA A 97 -11.73 1.69 -6.26
CA ALA A 97 -12.86 2.13 -7.08
C ALA A 97 -12.53 2.05 -8.59
N ARG A 98 -11.26 1.94 -8.92
CA ARG A 98 -10.71 1.70 -10.27
C ARG A 98 -9.72 0.55 -10.19
N ASP A 99 -9.44 -0.08 -11.33
CA ASP A 99 -8.32 -1.02 -11.42
C ASP A 99 -7.01 -0.32 -11.07
N PHE A 100 -6.13 -1.02 -10.39
CA PHE A 100 -4.81 -0.52 -10.02
C PHE A 100 -3.77 -1.64 -10.08
N ILE A 101 -2.50 -1.27 -10.01
CA ILE A 101 -1.39 -2.22 -10.00
C ILE A 101 -0.60 -2.05 -8.70
N LEU A 102 -0.36 -3.17 -8.02
CA LEU A 102 0.56 -3.27 -6.90
C LEU A 102 1.93 -3.71 -7.40
N LEU A 103 2.98 -2.96 -7.04
CA LEU A 103 4.37 -3.39 -7.17
C LEU A 103 4.81 -3.93 -5.81
N VAL A 104 5.20 -5.20 -5.75
CA VAL A 104 5.46 -5.89 -4.49
C VAL A 104 6.76 -6.71 -4.53
N ALA A 105 7.35 -6.90 -3.35
CA ALA A 105 8.47 -7.81 -3.10
C ALA A 105 8.30 -8.44 -1.73
N HIS A 106 9.10 -9.43 -1.39
CA HIS A 106 9.08 -10.01 -0.04
C HIS A 106 10.09 -9.34 0.88
N ARG A 107 9.74 -9.21 2.16
CA ARG A 107 10.66 -8.68 3.18
C ARG A 107 11.93 -9.49 3.33
N TRP A 108 11.88 -10.80 3.12
CA TRP A 108 13.07 -11.67 3.19
C TRP A 108 14.00 -11.56 1.99
N GLU A 109 13.63 -10.81 0.94
CA GLU A 109 14.49 -10.46 -0.19
C GLU A 109 15.39 -9.25 0.12
N ILE A 110 15.22 -8.64 1.30
CA ILE A 110 16.13 -7.59 1.79
C ILE A 110 17.40 -8.26 2.30
N GLU A 111 18.53 -8.03 1.64
CA GLU A 111 19.85 -8.50 2.03
C GLU A 111 20.72 -7.29 2.42
N ASP A 112 21.30 -7.31 3.61
CA ASP A 112 22.14 -6.21 4.13
C ASP A 112 21.52 -4.80 4.00
N GLY A 113 20.19 -4.71 4.22
CA GLY A 113 19.42 -3.47 4.09
C GLY A 113 19.15 -3.03 2.66
N LYS A 114 19.44 -3.85 1.66
CA LYS A 114 19.22 -3.57 0.23
C LYS A 114 18.25 -4.58 -0.38
N LEU A 115 17.52 -4.14 -1.40
CA LEU A 115 16.65 -4.98 -2.20
C LEU A 115 16.85 -4.64 -3.68
N ASP A 116 17.16 -5.66 -4.49
CA ASP A 116 17.25 -5.50 -5.94
C ASP A 116 15.85 -5.39 -6.53
N THR A 117 15.59 -4.32 -7.27
CA THR A 117 14.29 -4.08 -7.92
C THR A 117 13.95 -5.12 -8.99
N ALA A 118 14.91 -5.94 -9.42
CA ALA A 118 14.68 -7.06 -10.32
C ALA A 118 13.75 -8.14 -9.72
N CYS A 119 13.66 -8.26 -8.37
CA CYS A 119 12.76 -9.20 -7.70
C CYS A 119 11.31 -8.71 -7.61
N VAL A 120 11.05 -7.42 -7.87
CA VAL A 120 9.72 -6.82 -7.77
C VAL A 120 8.78 -7.43 -8.81
N LYS A 121 7.58 -7.80 -8.36
CA LYS A 121 6.49 -8.24 -9.23
C LYS A 121 5.35 -7.22 -9.26
N ALA A 122 4.66 -7.20 -10.39
CA ALA A 122 3.50 -6.33 -10.61
C ALA A 122 2.22 -7.17 -10.65
N PHE A 123 1.18 -6.76 -9.92
CA PHE A 123 -0.11 -7.43 -9.89
C PHE A 123 -1.23 -6.43 -10.14
N ARG A 124 -2.05 -6.69 -11.17
CA ARG A 124 -3.28 -5.93 -11.42
C ARG A 124 -4.38 -6.41 -10.49
N VAL A 125 -5.00 -5.46 -9.80
CA VAL A 125 -6.16 -5.64 -8.93
C VAL A 125 -7.37 -5.02 -9.63
N PRO A 126 -8.40 -5.80 -9.97
CA PRO A 126 -9.63 -5.26 -10.55
C PRO A 126 -10.41 -4.37 -9.55
N ALA A 127 -11.10 -3.37 -10.05
CA ALA A 127 -12.00 -2.54 -9.25
C ALA A 127 -13.01 -3.42 -8.48
N GLY A 128 -13.31 -3.02 -7.25
CA GLY A 128 -14.25 -3.75 -6.37
C GLY A 128 -13.66 -5.00 -5.70
N THR A 129 -12.41 -5.38 -5.99
CA THR A 129 -11.74 -6.52 -5.38
C THR A 129 -11.07 -6.10 -4.07
N VAL A 130 -11.39 -6.80 -2.97
CA VAL A 130 -10.69 -6.64 -1.69
C VAL A 130 -9.45 -7.52 -1.70
N VAL A 131 -8.28 -6.92 -1.51
CA VAL A 131 -7.02 -7.65 -1.36
C VAL A 131 -6.40 -7.36 0.00
N GLU A 132 -5.90 -8.41 0.65
CA GLU A 132 -5.03 -8.33 1.80
C GLU A 132 -3.58 -8.43 1.31
N VAL A 133 -2.76 -7.45 1.63
CA VAL A 133 -1.31 -7.46 1.44
C VAL A 133 -0.67 -7.86 2.77
N PHE A 134 0.07 -8.97 2.79
CA PHE A 134 0.62 -9.51 4.04
C PHE A 134 1.70 -8.59 4.63
N ASN A 135 1.85 -8.62 5.94
CA ASN A 135 2.91 -7.89 6.65
C ASN A 135 4.34 -8.33 6.30
N THR A 136 4.48 -9.42 5.56
CA THR A 136 5.74 -9.91 4.98
C THR A 136 5.99 -9.40 3.57
N THR A 137 5.04 -8.63 3.02
CA THR A 137 5.08 -8.10 1.66
C THR A 137 5.41 -6.62 1.69
N LEU A 138 6.44 -6.28 0.94
CA LEU A 138 6.80 -4.90 0.62
C LEU A 138 5.85 -4.40 -0.47
N HIS A 139 5.31 -3.20 -0.29
CA HIS A 139 4.41 -2.51 -1.21
C HIS A 139 4.60 -1.00 -1.09
N TYR A 140 3.99 -0.21 -1.94
CA TYR A 140 3.97 1.25 -1.84
C TYR A 140 2.76 1.83 -2.57
N THR A 141 2.86 3.10 -2.96
CA THR A 141 1.85 3.79 -3.78
C THR A 141 1.44 2.93 -4.98
N PRO A 142 0.15 2.64 -5.18
CA PRO A 142 -0.32 1.91 -6.36
C PRO A 142 0.07 2.61 -7.66
N CYS A 143 0.13 1.83 -8.74
CA CYS A 143 0.26 2.37 -10.09
C CYS A 143 -1.09 2.33 -10.80
N MET A 144 -1.28 3.30 -11.72
CA MET A 144 -2.46 3.36 -12.57
C MET A 144 -2.41 2.30 -13.67
N VAL A 145 -3.60 1.91 -14.17
CA VAL A 145 -3.76 1.00 -15.31
C VAL A 145 -3.96 1.78 -16.60
N ASP A 146 -4.53 2.96 -16.53
CA ASP A 146 -4.82 3.88 -17.62
C ASP A 146 -4.69 5.34 -17.15
N ASP A 147 -4.78 6.29 -18.08
CA ASP A 147 -4.66 7.74 -17.84
C ASP A 147 -5.74 8.30 -16.89
N GLY A 148 -6.74 7.52 -16.53
CA GLY A 148 -7.75 7.91 -15.54
C GLY A 148 -7.26 7.87 -14.10
N GLY A 149 -6.04 7.39 -13.86
CA GLY A 149 -5.46 7.28 -12.53
C GLY A 149 -6.04 6.12 -11.70
N PHE A 150 -5.71 6.10 -10.42
CA PHE A 150 -6.19 5.10 -9.47
C PHE A 150 -6.86 5.74 -8.26
N GLN A 151 -7.81 5.03 -7.65
CA GLN A 151 -8.47 5.37 -6.40
C GLN A 151 -8.56 4.12 -5.54
N VAL A 152 -7.84 4.10 -4.42
CA VAL A 152 -7.71 2.92 -3.57
C VAL A 152 -7.97 3.28 -2.12
N MET A 153 -8.96 2.64 -1.49
CA MET A 153 -9.11 2.61 -0.04
C MET A 153 -7.98 1.77 0.55
N VAL A 154 -7.37 2.30 1.61
CA VAL A 154 -6.29 1.64 2.37
C VAL A 154 -6.75 1.48 3.81
N ALA A 155 -6.90 0.23 4.26
CA ALA A 155 -7.26 -0.07 5.63
C ALA A 155 -6.04 -0.63 6.39
N LEU A 156 -5.79 -0.07 7.55
CA LEU A 156 -4.66 -0.39 8.44
C LEU A 156 -5.08 -0.31 9.91
N PRO A 157 -4.33 -0.91 10.83
CA PRO A 157 -4.51 -0.64 12.26
C PRO A 157 -4.41 0.86 12.56
N ALA A 158 -5.25 1.34 13.47
CA ALA A 158 -5.28 2.74 13.86
C ALA A 158 -3.89 3.25 14.31
N GLY A 159 -3.49 4.42 13.80
CA GLY A 159 -2.20 5.04 14.08
C GLY A 159 -1.07 4.67 13.12
N THR A 160 -1.24 3.67 12.26
CA THR A 160 -0.26 3.34 11.21
C THR A 160 -0.11 4.54 10.25
N ASN A 161 1.12 4.81 9.80
CA ASN A 161 1.48 5.99 8.99
C ASN A 161 1.31 7.35 9.72
N GLY A 162 1.02 7.33 11.01
CA GLY A 162 0.96 8.53 11.85
C GLY A 162 2.33 9.21 12.02
N PRO A 163 2.39 10.29 12.79
CA PRO A 163 3.64 10.98 13.08
C PRO A 163 4.69 10.01 13.67
N ARG A 164 5.97 10.25 13.35
CA ARG A 164 7.07 9.49 13.96
C ARG A 164 7.01 9.70 15.48
N PRO A 165 6.91 8.63 16.30
CA PRO A 165 6.89 8.76 17.76
C PRO A 165 8.18 9.41 18.29
N GLU A 166 8.07 10.24 19.33
CA GLU A 166 9.24 10.87 19.98
C GLU A 166 10.26 9.84 20.48
N ALA A 167 9.79 8.72 21.02
CA ALA A 167 10.64 7.61 21.46
C ALA A 167 11.51 7.01 20.34
N ALA A 168 11.18 7.25 19.08
CA ALA A 168 12.00 6.81 17.95
C ALA A 168 13.29 7.63 17.77
N ALA A 169 13.43 8.78 18.44
CA ALA A 169 14.67 9.57 18.43
C ALA A 169 15.84 8.80 19.08
N ASP A 170 15.52 8.04 20.15
CA ASP A 170 16.49 7.28 20.92
C ASP A 170 16.45 5.76 20.58
N MET A 171 15.84 5.41 19.46
CA MET A 171 15.70 4.00 19.04
C MET A 171 17.09 3.41 18.78
N PRO A 172 17.42 2.25 19.39
CA PRO A 172 18.72 1.61 19.16
C PRO A 172 18.85 1.18 17.68
N ALA A 173 20.10 1.22 17.19
CA ALA A 173 20.45 0.71 15.85
C ALA A 173 20.39 -0.82 15.86
N ALA A 174 19.19 -1.39 15.72
CA ALA A 174 18.94 -2.82 15.74
C ALA A 174 17.79 -3.20 14.77
N GLY A 175 17.85 -4.39 14.22
CA GLY A 175 16.84 -4.89 13.28
C GLY A 175 16.62 -3.92 12.14
N ASP A 176 15.35 -3.59 11.89
CA ASP A 176 14.92 -2.73 10.77
C ASP A 176 14.98 -1.22 11.08
N SER A 177 15.67 -0.81 12.19
CA SER A 177 15.71 0.61 12.61
C SER A 177 16.25 1.55 11.52
N TYR A 178 17.11 1.06 10.64
CA TYR A 178 17.74 1.82 9.55
C TYR A 178 16.75 2.41 8.55
N CYS A 179 15.62 1.75 8.32
CA CYS A 179 14.59 2.18 7.38
C CYS A 179 13.27 2.61 8.04
N TYR A 180 13.25 2.76 9.38
CA TYR A 180 12.07 3.22 10.11
C TYR A 180 11.73 4.68 9.76
N TRP A 181 10.53 4.91 9.26
CA TRP A 181 10.12 6.21 8.72
C TRP A 181 9.08 6.94 9.59
N LYS A 182 7.96 6.26 9.88
CA LYS A 182 6.82 6.80 10.65
C LYS A 182 6.27 5.73 11.59
N ALA A 183 5.24 6.04 12.36
CA ALA A 183 4.54 5.07 13.20
C ALA A 183 4.14 3.84 12.37
N ASP A 184 4.61 2.66 12.78
CA ASP A 184 4.38 1.37 12.12
C ASP A 184 4.68 1.37 10.61
N LYS A 185 5.72 2.10 10.19
CA LYS A 185 6.10 2.24 8.77
C LYS A 185 7.62 2.21 8.60
N TRP A 186 8.10 1.28 7.79
CA TRP A 186 9.48 1.12 7.33
C TRP A 186 9.53 1.29 5.82
N VAL A 187 10.47 2.08 5.31
CA VAL A 187 10.52 2.45 3.89
C VAL A 187 11.91 2.27 3.33
N LEU A 188 12.00 1.58 2.20
CA LEU A 188 13.18 1.53 1.34
C LEU A 188 12.89 2.37 0.08
N CYS A 189 13.75 3.33 -0.22
CA CYS A 189 13.59 4.23 -1.36
C CYS A 189 14.60 3.88 -2.47
N HIS A 190 14.19 4.10 -3.73
CA HIS A 190 15.13 4.23 -4.82
C HIS A 190 15.81 5.60 -4.75
N ALA A 191 17.07 5.70 -5.17
CA ALA A 191 17.84 6.95 -5.11
C ALA A 191 17.18 8.11 -5.87
N ASP A 192 16.49 7.80 -6.97
CA ASP A 192 15.79 8.79 -7.81
C ASP A 192 14.39 9.15 -7.29
N SER A 193 13.94 8.56 -6.18
CA SER A 193 12.60 8.83 -5.66
C SER A 193 12.54 10.17 -4.91
N PRO A 194 11.41 10.90 -4.98
CA PRO A 194 11.20 12.10 -4.16
C PRO A 194 11.39 11.83 -2.67
N LYS A 195 11.02 10.63 -2.21
CA LYS A 195 11.15 10.22 -0.81
C LYS A 195 12.60 10.11 -0.33
N ALA A 196 13.54 9.73 -1.21
CA ALA A 196 14.96 9.75 -0.90
C ALA A 196 15.46 11.18 -0.62
N ALA A 197 14.98 12.17 -1.39
CA ALA A 197 15.29 13.57 -1.18
C ALA A 197 14.74 14.13 0.15
N GLU A 198 13.68 13.52 0.69
CA GLU A 198 13.14 13.83 2.02
C GLU A 198 13.90 13.14 3.17
N GLY A 199 14.95 12.38 2.89
CA GLY A 199 15.75 11.65 3.88
C GLY A 199 15.33 10.19 4.09
N GLY A 200 14.49 9.63 3.20
CA GLY A 200 14.13 8.21 3.22
C GLY A 200 15.36 7.32 2.96
N TYR A 201 15.39 6.14 3.58
CA TYR A 201 16.52 5.23 3.44
C TYR A 201 16.64 4.69 2.02
N VAL A 202 17.79 4.95 1.37
CA VAL A 202 18.08 4.45 0.01
C VAL A 202 18.50 2.99 0.08
N GLY A 203 17.49 2.12 -0.03
CA GLY A 203 17.61 0.67 0.07
C GLY A 203 17.28 -0.09 -1.22
N LEU A 204 16.60 0.53 -2.19
CA LEU A 204 16.32 -0.10 -3.47
C LEU A 204 17.49 0.10 -4.42
N ILE A 205 17.99 -1.00 -4.99
CA ILE A 205 19.09 -1.02 -5.98
C ILE A 205 18.57 -1.58 -7.32
N GLY A 206 19.17 -1.16 -8.42
CA GLY A 206 18.72 -1.52 -9.77
C GLY A 206 18.00 -0.36 -10.46
N LYS A 207 16.92 -0.63 -11.18
CA LYS A 207 16.13 0.38 -11.89
C LYS A 207 14.99 0.88 -11.01
N ASN A 208 14.69 2.17 -11.05
CA ASN A 208 13.40 2.65 -10.61
C ASN A 208 12.36 2.20 -11.66
N LEU A 209 11.70 1.07 -11.37
CA LEU A 209 10.78 0.46 -12.33
C LEU A 209 9.68 1.44 -12.71
N ASP A 210 9.39 1.52 -14.00
CA ASP A 210 8.29 2.30 -14.55
C ASP A 210 7.40 1.34 -15.37
N ILE A 211 6.13 1.27 -15.01
CA ILE A 211 5.13 0.44 -15.68
C ILE A 211 4.24 1.33 -16.55
N THR A 212 4.84 2.15 -17.42
CA THR A 212 4.06 2.87 -18.42
C THR A 212 3.12 1.92 -19.14
N VAL A 213 1.85 2.26 -19.16
CA VAL A 213 0.82 1.53 -19.89
C VAL A 213 0.92 1.98 -21.33
N ASP A 214 1.29 1.05 -22.24
CA ASP A 214 1.25 1.29 -23.69
C ASP A 214 -0.20 1.34 -24.20
#